data_4491ea4165ad7d880078d354832c8b7d
#
_entry.id   4491ea4165ad7d880078d354832c8b7d
#
_cell.length_a   1.000
_cell.length_b   1.000
_cell.length_c   1.000
_cell.angle_alpha   90.00
_cell.angle_beta   90.00
_cell.angle_gamma   90.00
#
_symmetry.space_group_name_H-M   'P 1'
#
loop_
_entity.id
_entity.type
_entity.pdbx_description
1 polymer ?
#
loop_
_entity_poly.entity_id
_entity_poly.type
_entity_poly.pdbx_seq_one_letter_code
_entity_poly.pdbx_strand_id
1 'polypeptide(L)'
;MIKLMTNSLKDLKKQFLEHLEIEKGRSTKTIENYNRYLDKFFNFLGINSSPENITEEGVRKYRLYLNRMNLNKKTQNYYIIALRSFLKFLSKIGIESLDAQKLELAKISERELDLLDTKDLQRLLSAPNEESIISLRDKAILETFFSTGLRISELVSLPREGIDLSKDEFSVRGKGGKIRVVFLSPQAKKAIIEYLKKDVNTVTDKLFPVSTRSIQRMICRYAIKAGIAKKVTPHVLRHAFATDLLKNGADLRSVQAILGHANISTTQIYTHFTDKHLKEVHKTFHRNKR
;
A
#
# COMPACT_ATOMS: atom_id res chain seq x y z
N MET A 1 -47.13 -16.25 8.49
CA MET A 1 -46.66 -16.59 7.13
C MET A 1 -45.65 -15.55 6.72
N ILE A 2 -44.35 -15.74 7.05
CA ILE A 2 -43.26 -14.83 6.71
C ILE A 2 -42.97 -15.05 5.22
N LYS A 3 -43.18 -13.99 4.44
CA LYS A 3 -42.91 -13.91 3.00
C LYS A 3 -41.48 -14.35 2.76
N LEU A 4 -41.28 -15.51 2.18
CA LEU A 4 -39.96 -15.93 1.61
C LEU A 4 -39.59 -14.87 0.56
N MET A 5 -38.88 -13.81 0.99
CA MET A 5 -38.17 -12.94 0.07
C MET A 5 -37.16 -13.83 -0.63
N THR A 6 -37.32 -14.01 -1.92
CA THR A 6 -36.30 -14.61 -2.78
C THR A 6 -35.03 -13.77 -2.65
N ASN A 7 -34.12 -14.23 -1.78
CA ASN A 7 -32.84 -13.57 -1.55
C ASN A 7 -31.97 -13.73 -2.78
N SER A 8 -32.14 -12.85 -3.78
CA SER A 8 -31.29 -12.86 -4.95
C SER A 8 -29.84 -12.58 -4.51
N LEU A 9 -28.86 -13.19 -5.19
CA LEU A 9 -27.45 -12.88 -4.92
C LEU A 9 -27.15 -11.38 -5.01
N LYS A 10 -27.91 -10.64 -5.82
CA LYS A 10 -27.78 -9.19 -5.96
C LYS A 10 -28.19 -8.45 -4.68
N ASP A 11 -29.31 -8.85 -4.07
CA ASP A 11 -29.81 -8.21 -2.85
C ASP A 11 -28.92 -8.57 -1.65
N LEU A 12 -28.50 -9.82 -1.57
CA LEU A 12 -27.55 -10.30 -0.56
C LEU A 12 -26.18 -9.62 -0.68
N LYS A 13 -25.70 -9.37 -1.91
CA LYS A 13 -24.47 -8.60 -2.12
C LYS A 13 -24.63 -7.17 -1.59
N LYS A 14 -25.77 -6.51 -1.85
CA LYS A 14 -26.03 -5.17 -1.35
C LYS A 14 -25.99 -5.14 0.19
N GLN A 15 -26.69 -6.04 0.86
CA GLN A 15 -26.66 -6.17 2.33
C GLN A 15 -25.24 -6.43 2.85
N PHE A 16 -24.47 -7.27 2.17
CA PHE A 16 -23.07 -7.53 2.52
C PHE A 16 -22.19 -6.28 2.41
N LEU A 17 -22.34 -5.49 1.37
CA LEU A 17 -21.58 -4.26 1.19
C LEU A 17 -21.94 -3.21 2.25
N GLU A 18 -23.22 -3.09 2.59
CA GLU A 18 -23.71 -2.25 3.70
C GLU A 18 -23.15 -2.74 5.06
N HIS A 19 -23.14 -4.06 5.30
CA HIS A 19 -22.49 -4.64 6.48
C HIS A 19 -21.00 -4.32 6.56
N LEU A 20 -20.28 -4.36 5.42
CA LEU A 20 -18.86 -3.99 5.39
C LEU A 20 -18.65 -2.52 5.71
N GLU A 21 -19.54 -1.64 5.26
CA GLU A 21 -19.47 -0.20 5.48
C GLU A 21 -19.79 0.14 6.93
N ILE A 22 -20.96 -0.28 7.42
CA ILE A 22 -21.51 0.15 8.71
C ILE A 22 -20.87 -0.65 9.86
N GLU A 23 -20.95 -1.99 9.82
CA GLU A 23 -20.50 -2.80 10.96
C GLU A 23 -18.99 -3.05 10.97
N LYS A 24 -18.34 -3.11 9.81
CA LYS A 24 -16.91 -3.36 9.70
C LYS A 24 -16.09 -2.09 9.50
N GLY A 25 -16.70 -0.93 9.29
CA GLY A 25 -16.03 0.35 9.07
C GLY A 25 -15.00 0.30 7.93
N ARG A 26 -15.32 -0.44 6.84
CA ARG A 26 -14.38 -0.55 5.71
C ARG A 26 -14.40 0.72 4.86
N SER A 27 -13.24 1.09 4.32
CA SER A 27 -13.15 2.25 3.43
C SER A 27 -13.94 2.03 2.15
N THR A 28 -14.48 3.12 1.57
CA THR A 28 -15.19 3.14 0.29
C THR A 28 -14.43 2.37 -0.80
N LYS A 29 -13.11 2.57 -0.88
CA LYS A 29 -12.26 1.85 -1.85
C LYS A 29 -12.23 0.33 -1.64
N THR A 30 -12.32 -0.12 -0.41
CA THR A 30 -12.43 -1.56 -0.10
C THR A 30 -13.77 -2.08 -0.56
N ILE A 31 -14.86 -1.36 -0.30
CA ILE A 31 -16.23 -1.72 -0.69
C ILE A 31 -16.34 -1.81 -2.21
N GLU A 32 -15.84 -0.82 -2.96
CA GLU A 32 -15.78 -0.83 -4.42
C GLU A 32 -15.05 -2.07 -4.97
N ASN A 33 -13.92 -2.43 -4.36
CA ASN A 33 -13.16 -3.61 -4.77
C ASN A 33 -13.95 -4.91 -4.52
N TYR A 34 -14.58 -5.05 -3.33
CA TYR A 34 -15.40 -6.22 -3.03
C TYR A 34 -16.61 -6.31 -3.96
N ASN A 35 -17.28 -5.18 -4.22
CA ASN A 35 -18.36 -5.11 -5.19
C ASN A 35 -17.92 -5.65 -6.56
N ARG A 36 -16.83 -5.11 -7.11
CA ARG A 36 -16.29 -5.52 -8.41
C ARG A 36 -15.90 -6.99 -8.45
N TYR A 37 -15.30 -7.53 -7.37
CA TYR A 37 -14.89 -8.93 -7.32
C TYR A 37 -16.09 -9.87 -7.26
N LEU A 38 -17.11 -9.54 -6.49
CA LEU A 38 -18.34 -10.32 -6.41
C LEU A 38 -19.16 -10.24 -7.70
N ASP A 39 -19.27 -9.05 -8.32
CA ASP A 39 -19.95 -8.92 -9.62
C ASP A 39 -19.33 -9.85 -10.67
N LYS A 40 -18.01 -9.94 -10.71
CA LYS A 40 -17.34 -10.84 -11.66
C LYS A 40 -17.66 -12.31 -11.39
N PHE A 41 -17.78 -12.71 -10.13
CA PHE A 41 -18.14 -14.07 -9.75
C PHE A 41 -19.62 -14.35 -10.09
N PHE A 42 -20.52 -13.44 -9.75
CA PHE A 42 -21.95 -13.61 -10.02
C PHE A 42 -22.28 -13.61 -11.52
N ASN A 43 -21.61 -12.78 -12.29
CA ASN A 43 -21.72 -12.80 -13.75
C ASN A 43 -21.21 -14.14 -14.34
N PHE A 44 -20.20 -14.76 -13.72
CA PHE A 44 -19.72 -16.08 -14.11
C PHE A 44 -20.71 -17.19 -13.77
N LEU A 45 -21.41 -17.11 -12.61
CA LEU A 45 -22.43 -18.08 -12.22
C LEU A 45 -23.71 -17.98 -13.06
N GLY A 46 -24.05 -16.75 -13.52
CA GLY A 46 -25.31 -16.44 -14.21
C GLY A 46 -26.20 -15.50 -13.40
N ILE A 47 -26.99 -14.69 -14.12
CA ILE A 47 -27.74 -13.54 -13.54
C ILE A 47 -28.82 -13.98 -12.53
N ASN A 48 -29.37 -15.18 -12.66
CA ASN A 48 -30.47 -15.70 -11.81
C ASN A 48 -30.00 -16.72 -10.76
N SER A 49 -28.71 -16.72 -10.41
CA SER A 49 -28.16 -17.66 -9.45
C SER A 49 -28.61 -17.34 -8.01
N SER A 50 -28.85 -18.38 -7.21
CA SER A 50 -29.11 -18.33 -5.77
C SER A 50 -27.85 -18.67 -4.96
N PRO A 51 -27.80 -18.44 -3.64
CA PRO A 51 -26.68 -18.86 -2.78
C PRO A 51 -26.36 -20.36 -2.89
N GLU A 52 -27.34 -21.20 -3.08
CA GLU A 52 -27.19 -22.66 -3.24
C GLU A 52 -26.40 -23.05 -4.51
N ASN A 53 -26.42 -22.19 -5.54
CA ASN A 53 -25.64 -22.39 -6.75
C ASN A 53 -24.14 -22.16 -6.56
N ILE A 54 -23.72 -21.63 -5.41
CA ILE A 54 -22.31 -21.46 -5.07
C ILE A 54 -21.76 -22.80 -4.55
N THR A 55 -21.33 -23.65 -5.45
CA THR A 55 -20.77 -24.99 -5.15
C THR A 55 -19.25 -25.00 -5.23
N GLU A 56 -18.61 -26.01 -4.62
CA GLU A 56 -17.14 -26.20 -4.74
C GLU A 56 -16.70 -26.33 -6.19
N GLU A 57 -17.46 -27.08 -6.98
CA GLU A 57 -17.17 -27.25 -8.41
C GLU A 57 -17.34 -25.94 -9.18
N GLY A 58 -18.35 -25.12 -8.85
CA GLY A 58 -18.54 -23.80 -9.41
C GLY A 58 -17.34 -22.88 -9.13
N VAL A 59 -16.85 -22.89 -7.88
CA VAL A 59 -15.67 -22.11 -7.49
C VAL A 59 -14.40 -22.65 -8.16
N ARG A 60 -14.25 -23.96 -8.31
CA ARG A 60 -13.13 -24.57 -9.06
C ARG A 60 -13.12 -24.09 -10.51
N LYS A 61 -14.26 -24.14 -11.20
CA LYS A 61 -14.42 -23.61 -12.57
C LYS A 61 -14.13 -22.11 -12.65
N TYR A 62 -14.58 -21.34 -11.67
CA TYR A 62 -14.27 -19.90 -11.59
C TYR A 62 -12.77 -19.61 -11.43
N ARG A 63 -12.05 -20.37 -10.60
CA ARG A 63 -10.59 -20.26 -10.48
C ARG A 63 -9.90 -20.55 -11.81
N LEU A 64 -10.34 -21.57 -12.53
CA LEU A 64 -9.83 -21.90 -13.87
C LEU A 64 -10.09 -20.75 -14.86
N TYR A 65 -11.29 -20.16 -14.81
CA TYR A 65 -11.63 -18.96 -15.58
C TYR A 65 -10.72 -17.79 -15.27
N LEU A 66 -10.48 -17.46 -13.97
CA LEU A 66 -9.56 -16.39 -13.56
C LEU A 66 -8.11 -16.65 -14.03
N ASN A 67 -7.68 -17.91 -14.00
CA ASN A 67 -6.35 -18.30 -14.46
C ASN A 67 -6.20 -18.12 -15.99
N ARG A 68 -7.21 -18.49 -16.76
CA ARG A 68 -7.23 -18.30 -18.23
C ARG A 68 -7.28 -16.83 -18.65
N MET A 69 -7.68 -15.93 -17.76
CA MET A 69 -7.58 -14.47 -17.95
C MET A 69 -6.18 -13.92 -17.71
N ASN A 70 -5.16 -14.74 -17.54
CA ASN A 70 -3.77 -14.37 -17.25
C ASN A 70 -3.62 -13.47 -16.02
N LEU A 71 -4.54 -13.55 -15.05
CA LEU A 71 -4.41 -12.84 -13.79
C LEU A 71 -3.34 -13.51 -12.92
N ASN A 72 -2.47 -12.69 -12.29
CA ASN A 72 -1.49 -13.24 -11.35
C ASN A 72 -2.19 -13.85 -10.11
N LYS A 73 -1.55 -14.84 -9.47
CA LYS A 73 -2.10 -15.57 -8.31
C LYS A 73 -2.54 -14.65 -7.17
N LYS A 74 -1.81 -13.56 -6.91
CA LYS A 74 -2.18 -12.58 -5.88
C LYS A 74 -3.51 -11.90 -6.20
N THR A 75 -3.72 -11.52 -7.46
CA THR A 75 -4.99 -10.93 -7.91
C THR A 75 -6.12 -11.96 -7.84
N GLN A 76 -5.89 -13.20 -8.29
CA GLN A 76 -6.87 -14.28 -8.15
C GLN A 76 -7.30 -14.49 -6.69
N ASN A 77 -6.34 -14.46 -5.75
CA ASN A 77 -6.63 -14.56 -4.32
C ASN A 77 -7.54 -13.42 -3.82
N TYR A 78 -7.45 -12.21 -4.34
CA TYR A 78 -8.37 -11.14 -3.95
C TYR A 78 -9.83 -11.44 -4.31
N TYR A 79 -10.07 -12.06 -5.47
CA TYR A 79 -11.41 -12.51 -5.84
C TYR A 79 -11.94 -13.59 -4.89
N ILE A 80 -11.10 -14.54 -4.52
CA ILE A 80 -11.48 -15.63 -3.60
C ILE A 80 -11.67 -15.10 -2.17
N ILE A 81 -10.85 -14.14 -1.70
CA ILE A 81 -11.02 -13.48 -0.40
C ILE A 81 -12.36 -12.74 -0.32
N ALA A 82 -12.76 -12.04 -1.38
CA ALA A 82 -14.05 -11.37 -1.42
C ALA A 82 -15.20 -12.38 -1.33
N LEU A 83 -15.11 -13.48 -2.09
CA LEU A 83 -16.10 -14.56 -2.04
C LEU A 83 -16.16 -15.22 -0.65
N ARG A 84 -15.01 -15.56 -0.06
CA ARG A 84 -14.97 -16.11 1.33
C ARG A 84 -15.62 -15.18 2.33
N SER A 85 -15.39 -13.88 2.21
CA SER A 85 -15.97 -12.88 3.10
C SER A 85 -17.48 -12.79 2.93
N PHE A 86 -17.98 -12.90 1.70
CA PHE A 86 -19.40 -12.94 1.38
C PHE A 86 -20.07 -14.21 1.94
N LEU A 87 -19.47 -15.38 1.73
CA LEU A 87 -20.00 -16.65 2.28
C LEU A 87 -20.04 -16.65 3.81
N LYS A 88 -19.02 -16.08 4.48
CA LYS A 88 -19.05 -15.88 5.94
C LYS A 88 -20.20 -14.97 6.38
N PHE A 89 -20.52 -13.96 5.60
CA PHE A 89 -21.66 -13.10 5.87
C PHE A 89 -22.98 -13.85 5.70
N LEU A 90 -23.15 -14.64 4.64
CA LEU A 90 -24.33 -15.48 4.42
C LEU A 90 -24.57 -16.43 5.61
N SER A 91 -23.53 -17.13 6.05
CA SER A 91 -23.58 -18.00 7.23
C SER A 91 -23.97 -17.23 8.49
N LYS A 92 -23.46 -15.99 8.69
CA LYS A 92 -23.82 -15.14 9.84
C LYS A 92 -25.31 -14.78 9.86
N ILE A 93 -25.94 -14.59 8.71
CA ILE A 93 -27.37 -14.24 8.60
C ILE A 93 -28.28 -15.47 8.40
N GLY A 94 -27.73 -16.68 8.59
CA GLY A 94 -28.49 -17.94 8.52
C GLY A 94 -28.90 -18.40 7.13
N ILE A 95 -28.23 -17.90 6.09
CA ILE A 95 -28.45 -18.36 4.70
C ILE A 95 -27.50 -19.51 4.39
N GLU A 96 -28.07 -20.64 4.01
CA GLU A 96 -27.34 -21.84 3.62
C GLU A 96 -26.56 -21.59 2.31
N SER A 97 -25.29 -21.91 2.32
CA SER A 97 -24.39 -21.76 1.18
C SER A 97 -23.11 -22.57 1.39
N LEU A 98 -22.22 -22.58 0.40
CA LEU A 98 -20.90 -23.20 0.53
C LEU A 98 -20.15 -22.66 1.75
N ASP A 99 -19.57 -23.57 2.56
CA ASP A 99 -18.71 -23.19 3.67
C ASP A 99 -17.49 -22.41 3.17
N ALA A 100 -17.31 -21.21 3.69
CA ALA A 100 -16.19 -20.35 3.36
C ALA A 100 -14.81 -20.96 3.67
N GLN A 101 -14.73 -21.92 4.62
CA GLN A 101 -13.48 -22.59 4.99
C GLN A 101 -12.96 -23.51 3.86
N LYS A 102 -13.86 -24.04 3.03
CA LYS A 102 -13.51 -24.88 1.89
C LYS A 102 -12.80 -24.15 0.75
N LEU A 103 -12.80 -22.81 0.77
CA LEU A 103 -12.12 -22.00 -0.23
C LEU A 103 -10.67 -21.71 0.18
N GLU A 104 -9.74 -22.55 -0.19
CA GLU A 104 -8.32 -22.29 0.04
C GLU A 104 -7.76 -21.20 -0.88
N LEU A 105 -6.77 -20.47 -0.42
CA LEU A 105 -6.05 -19.49 -1.24
C LEU A 105 -4.85 -20.15 -1.92
N ALA A 106 -4.57 -19.72 -3.16
CA ALA A 106 -3.38 -20.18 -3.84
C ALA A 106 -2.11 -19.74 -3.09
N LYS A 107 -1.16 -20.64 -2.92
CA LYS A 107 0.16 -20.31 -2.39
C LYS A 107 0.83 -19.29 -3.34
N ILE A 108 1.29 -18.19 -2.76
CA ILE A 108 2.02 -17.15 -3.47
C ILE A 108 3.47 -17.29 -3.02
N SER A 109 4.38 -17.48 -3.97
CA SER A 109 5.81 -17.39 -3.66
C SER A 109 6.12 -15.97 -3.19
N GLU A 110 6.86 -15.86 -2.09
CA GLU A 110 7.42 -14.58 -1.66
C GLU A 110 8.30 -14.05 -2.80
N ARG A 111 8.00 -12.85 -3.24
CA ARG A 111 8.90 -12.16 -4.18
C ARG A 111 10.05 -11.63 -3.36
N GLU A 112 11.26 -11.94 -3.78
CA GLU A 112 12.41 -11.16 -3.35
C GLU A 112 12.12 -9.69 -3.65
N LEU A 113 12.24 -8.85 -2.63
CA LEU A 113 12.08 -7.42 -2.82
C LEU A 113 13.30 -6.92 -3.59
N ASP A 114 13.07 -6.43 -4.80
CA ASP A 114 14.07 -5.69 -5.56
C ASP A 114 14.36 -4.36 -4.83
N LEU A 115 15.19 -4.44 -3.81
CA LEU A 115 15.60 -3.26 -3.04
C LEU A 115 16.56 -2.42 -3.86
N LEU A 116 16.39 -1.10 -3.78
CA LEU A 116 17.38 -0.16 -4.29
C LEU A 116 18.62 -0.24 -3.41
N ASP A 117 19.78 -0.36 -4.02
CA ASP A 117 21.02 -0.14 -3.32
C ASP A 117 21.28 1.37 -3.11
N THR A 118 22.26 1.70 -2.27
CA THR A 118 22.56 3.09 -1.93
C THR A 118 22.99 3.93 -3.14
N LYS A 119 23.69 3.31 -4.10
CA LYS A 119 24.15 4.00 -5.34
C LYS A 119 22.97 4.30 -6.26
N ASP A 120 22.08 3.32 -6.48
CA ASP A 120 20.87 3.49 -7.27
C ASP A 120 19.96 4.57 -6.66
N LEU A 121 19.80 4.55 -5.34
CA LEU A 121 19.02 5.56 -4.62
C LEU A 121 19.61 6.97 -4.81
N GLN A 122 20.92 7.16 -4.64
CA GLN A 122 21.56 8.44 -4.86
C GLN A 122 21.41 8.93 -6.30
N ARG A 123 21.57 8.04 -7.29
CA ARG A 123 21.34 8.38 -8.71
C ARG A 123 19.91 8.81 -8.96
N LEU A 124 18.93 8.12 -8.36
CA LEU A 124 17.50 8.48 -8.48
C LEU A 124 17.23 9.86 -7.88
N LEU A 125 17.70 10.10 -6.66
CA LEU A 125 17.50 11.38 -5.96
C LEU A 125 18.18 12.56 -6.69
N SER A 126 19.28 12.31 -7.42
CA SER A 126 20.00 13.32 -8.18
C SER A 126 19.49 13.48 -9.62
N ALA A 127 18.60 12.61 -10.10
CA ALA A 127 18.15 12.61 -11.49
C ALA A 127 17.35 13.86 -11.91
N PRO A 128 16.52 14.49 -11.01
CA PRO A 128 15.99 15.83 -11.28
C PRO A 128 17.09 16.88 -11.06
N ASN A 129 17.67 17.41 -12.15
CA ASN A 129 18.83 18.32 -12.12
C ASN A 129 18.64 19.62 -12.90
N GLU A 130 17.43 19.89 -13.39
CA GLU A 130 17.09 21.10 -14.11
C GLU A 130 16.52 22.17 -13.15
N GLU A 131 16.69 23.44 -13.49
CA GLU A 131 16.13 24.55 -12.70
C GLU A 131 14.64 24.84 -13.02
N SER A 132 13.99 23.99 -13.81
CA SER A 132 12.57 24.14 -14.10
C SER A 132 11.74 23.86 -12.85
N ILE A 133 10.59 24.56 -12.71
CA ILE A 133 9.69 24.36 -11.57
C ILE A 133 9.22 22.90 -11.43
N ILE A 134 9.08 22.20 -12.56
CA ILE A 134 8.71 20.78 -12.60
C ILE A 134 9.84 19.92 -12.01
N SER A 135 11.08 20.18 -12.39
CA SER A 135 12.24 19.44 -11.89
C SER A 135 12.48 19.71 -10.40
N LEU A 136 12.34 20.96 -9.94
CA LEU A 136 12.44 21.31 -8.53
C LEU A 136 11.32 20.65 -7.69
N ARG A 137 10.08 20.65 -8.19
CA ARG A 137 8.99 19.93 -7.55
C ARG A 137 9.28 18.43 -7.47
N ASP A 138 9.73 17.82 -8.56
CA ASP A 138 9.99 16.40 -8.64
C ASP A 138 11.14 16.00 -7.71
N LYS A 139 12.16 16.85 -7.58
CA LYS A 139 13.25 16.74 -6.60
C LYS A 139 12.70 16.78 -5.17
N ALA A 140 11.88 17.79 -4.86
CA ALA A 140 11.26 17.91 -3.53
C ALA A 140 10.39 16.71 -3.19
N ILE A 141 9.63 16.15 -4.15
CA ILE A 141 8.85 14.93 -3.97
C ILE A 141 9.74 13.74 -3.62
N LEU A 142 10.81 13.48 -4.38
CA LEU A 142 11.70 12.35 -4.15
C LEU A 142 12.42 12.45 -2.79
N GLU A 143 12.96 13.62 -2.46
CA GLU A 143 13.63 13.85 -1.18
C GLU A 143 12.63 13.71 -0.01
N THR A 144 11.40 14.20 -0.15
CA THR A 144 10.37 14.05 0.88
C THR A 144 10.00 12.58 1.07
N PHE A 145 9.84 11.80 0.00
CA PHE A 145 9.59 10.36 0.10
C PHE A 145 10.69 9.63 0.86
N PHE A 146 11.94 9.90 0.51
CA PHE A 146 13.08 9.21 1.11
C PHE A 146 13.32 9.69 2.56
N SER A 147 13.07 10.96 2.87
CA SER A 147 13.23 11.49 4.23
C SER A 147 12.17 11.00 5.22
N THR A 148 10.92 10.86 4.77
CA THR A 148 9.77 10.63 5.66
C THR A 148 9.19 9.23 5.60
N GLY A 149 9.48 8.49 4.54
CA GLY A 149 8.86 7.20 4.26
C GLY A 149 7.33 7.26 4.11
N LEU A 150 6.75 8.38 3.70
CA LEU A 150 5.31 8.56 3.52
C LEU A 150 4.71 7.55 2.53
N ARG A 151 3.41 7.26 2.68
CA ARG A 151 2.65 6.61 1.60
C ARG A 151 2.36 7.64 0.51
N ILE A 152 2.25 7.19 -0.74
CA ILE A 152 1.95 8.12 -1.86
C ILE A 152 0.67 8.93 -1.64
N SER A 153 -0.37 8.33 -1.03
CA SER A 153 -1.61 9.03 -0.69
C SER A 153 -1.41 10.09 0.38
N GLU A 154 -0.53 9.85 1.34
CA GLU A 154 -0.18 10.82 2.38
C GLU A 154 0.59 11.99 1.79
N LEU A 155 1.56 11.72 0.92
CA LEU A 155 2.36 12.77 0.27
C LEU A 155 1.52 13.71 -0.60
N VAL A 156 0.59 13.19 -1.43
CA VAL A 156 -0.26 14.04 -2.28
C VAL A 156 -1.32 14.83 -1.51
N SER A 157 -1.56 14.47 -0.25
CA SER A 157 -2.48 15.18 0.64
C SER A 157 -1.79 16.14 1.60
N LEU A 158 -0.46 16.31 1.49
CA LEU A 158 0.27 17.27 2.34
C LEU A 158 -0.22 18.70 2.07
N PRO A 159 -0.66 19.43 3.11
CA PRO A 159 -1.06 20.81 2.95
C PRO A 159 0.16 21.70 2.72
N ARG A 160 0.00 22.76 1.91
CA ARG A 160 1.08 23.70 1.59
C ARG A 160 1.51 24.50 2.83
N GLU A 161 0.52 24.95 3.61
CA GLU A 161 0.76 25.74 4.82
C GLU A 161 0.94 24.90 6.09
N GLY A 162 0.73 23.58 6.01
CA GLY A 162 0.78 22.69 7.18
C GLY A 162 2.16 22.18 7.55
N ILE A 163 3.20 22.56 6.81
CA ILE A 163 4.58 22.13 7.05
C ILE A 163 5.40 23.35 7.49
N ASP A 164 5.67 23.41 8.79
CA ASP A 164 6.59 24.38 9.36
C ASP A 164 8.03 23.98 9.02
N LEU A 165 8.58 24.60 7.99
CA LEU A 165 9.95 24.33 7.54
C LEU A 165 11.04 24.87 8.49
N SER A 166 10.66 25.59 9.54
CA SER A 166 11.59 25.93 10.64
C SER A 166 11.87 24.71 11.53
N LYS A 167 10.91 23.77 11.59
CA LYS A 167 11.02 22.51 12.33
C LYS A 167 11.48 21.38 11.41
N ASP A 168 12.06 20.35 12.02
CA ASP A 168 12.50 19.14 11.30
C ASP A 168 11.42 18.06 11.28
N GLU A 169 10.22 18.37 11.75
CA GLU A 169 9.12 17.42 11.90
C GLU A 169 7.76 18.03 11.59
N PHE A 170 6.82 17.16 11.16
CA PHE A 170 5.41 17.52 11.01
C PHE A 170 4.51 16.30 11.20
N SER A 171 3.24 16.55 11.46
CA SER A 171 2.26 15.48 11.65
C SER A 171 1.57 15.09 10.35
N VAL A 172 1.37 13.79 10.13
CA VAL A 172 0.60 13.28 8.99
C VAL A 172 -0.52 12.36 9.47
N ARG A 173 -1.67 12.45 8.79
CA ARG A 173 -2.80 11.56 9.03
C ARG A 173 -2.70 10.34 8.11
N GLY A 174 -2.49 9.18 8.72
CA GLY A 174 -2.39 7.90 8.03
C GLY A 174 -3.73 7.17 7.84
N LYS A 175 -3.65 5.92 7.41
CA LYS A 175 -4.82 5.05 7.22
C LYS A 175 -5.59 4.88 8.55
N GLY A 176 -6.92 5.04 8.49
CA GLY A 176 -7.79 4.94 9.67
C GLY A 176 -7.73 6.18 10.58
N GLY A 177 -7.29 7.33 10.08
CA GLY A 177 -7.29 8.59 10.82
C GLY A 177 -6.15 8.73 11.86
N LYS A 178 -5.28 7.73 12.00
CA LYS A 178 -4.16 7.78 12.96
C LYS A 178 -3.15 8.85 12.57
N ILE A 179 -2.81 9.71 13.51
CA ILE A 179 -1.78 10.75 13.34
C ILE A 179 -0.44 10.17 13.76
N ARG A 180 0.61 10.49 13.01
CA ARG A 180 2.00 10.23 13.40
C ARG A 180 2.90 11.39 13.00
N VAL A 181 3.98 11.55 13.71
CA VAL A 181 5.05 12.49 13.38
C VAL A 181 5.97 11.85 12.33
N VAL A 182 6.44 12.67 11.41
CA VAL A 182 7.47 12.33 10.42
C VAL A 182 8.53 13.41 10.42
N PHE A 183 9.76 13.04 10.03
CA PHE A 183 10.93 13.91 10.13
C PHE A 183 11.46 14.26 8.74
N LEU A 184 11.84 15.54 8.56
CA LEU A 184 12.45 16.05 7.33
C LEU A 184 13.96 16.11 7.47
N SER A 185 14.66 15.49 6.53
CA SER A 185 16.11 15.69 6.40
C SER A 185 16.44 17.10 5.91
N PRO A 186 17.65 17.61 6.18
CA PRO A 186 18.08 18.91 5.63
C PRO A 186 17.95 18.98 4.11
N GLN A 187 18.21 17.89 3.39
CA GLN A 187 18.09 17.79 1.94
C GLN A 187 16.63 17.95 1.48
N ALA A 188 15.70 17.27 2.14
CA ALA A 188 14.29 17.39 1.83
C ALA A 188 13.76 18.81 2.11
N LYS A 189 14.14 19.42 3.24
CA LYS A 189 13.80 20.82 3.55
C LYS A 189 14.32 21.77 2.48
N LYS A 190 15.60 21.66 2.11
CA LYS A 190 16.21 22.47 1.06
C LYS A 190 15.46 22.36 -0.26
N ALA A 191 15.17 21.12 -0.69
CA ALA A 191 14.45 20.88 -1.94
C ALA A 191 13.03 21.46 -1.93
N ILE A 192 12.29 21.35 -0.81
CA ILE A 192 10.97 21.96 -0.66
C ILE A 192 11.07 23.50 -0.73
N ILE A 193 12.04 24.11 -0.05
CA ILE A 193 12.24 25.57 -0.06
C ILE A 193 12.55 26.06 -1.47
N GLU A 194 13.43 25.39 -2.19
CA GLU A 194 13.80 25.74 -3.58
C GLU A 194 12.59 25.64 -4.52
N TYR A 195 11.79 24.59 -4.38
CA TYR A 195 10.54 24.45 -5.12
C TYR A 195 9.56 25.59 -4.79
N LEU A 196 9.30 25.87 -3.54
CA LEU A 196 8.33 26.88 -3.10
C LEU A 196 8.75 28.30 -3.52
N LYS A 197 10.04 28.62 -3.52
CA LYS A 197 10.54 29.91 -3.99
C LYS A 197 10.21 30.17 -5.47
N LYS A 198 10.14 29.13 -6.29
CA LYS A 198 9.81 29.25 -7.72
C LYS A 198 8.30 29.09 -8.01
N ASP A 199 7.57 28.45 -7.10
CA ASP A 199 6.13 28.18 -7.20
C ASP A 199 5.27 29.24 -6.50
N VAL A 200 5.53 30.52 -6.79
CA VAL A 200 4.88 31.64 -6.11
C VAL A 200 3.43 31.89 -6.57
N ASN A 201 3.05 31.44 -7.75
CA ASN A 201 1.76 31.74 -8.38
C ASN A 201 0.74 30.60 -8.29
N THR A 202 1.09 29.47 -7.71
CA THR A 202 0.17 28.32 -7.64
C THR A 202 -0.78 28.47 -6.45
N VAL A 203 -2.04 28.77 -6.72
CA VAL A 203 -3.11 28.81 -5.71
C VAL A 203 -3.61 27.37 -5.48
N THR A 204 -3.08 26.72 -4.45
CA THR A 204 -3.50 25.37 -4.06
C THR A 204 -3.21 25.14 -2.58
N ASP A 205 -4.11 24.42 -1.91
CA ASP A 205 -3.94 24.02 -0.53
C ASP A 205 -2.90 22.89 -0.35
N LYS A 206 -2.44 22.29 -1.47
CA LYS A 206 -1.52 21.15 -1.43
C LYS A 206 -0.09 21.58 -1.67
N LEU A 207 0.84 21.00 -0.91
CA LEU A 207 2.26 21.21 -1.14
C LEU A 207 2.69 20.74 -2.54
N PHE A 208 2.21 19.57 -2.97
CA PHE A 208 2.46 19.01 -4.30
C PHE A 208 1.13 18.81 -5.05
N PRO A 209 0.73 19.73 -5.95
CA PRO A 209 -0.54 19.65 -6.68
C PRO A 209 -0.47 18.64 -7.84
N VAL A 210 -0.20 17.38 -7.51
CA VAL A 210 -0.06 16.29 -8.48
C VAL A 210 -0.84 15.05 -8.04
N SER A 211 -1.28 14.25 -9.01
CA SER A 211 -1.96 12.99 -8.72
C SER A 211 -0.98 11.88 -8.33
N THR A 212 -1.47 10.87 -7.60
CA THR A 212 -0.69 9.66 -7.28
C THR A 212 -0.16 8.98 -8.53
N ARG A 213 -0.95 8.96 -9.62
CA ARG A 213 -0.55 8.38 -10.91
C ARG A 213 0.58 9.19 -11.58
N SER A 214 0.54 10.51 -11.46
CA SER A 214 1.60 11.38 -11.97
C SER A 214 2.92 11.14 -11.24
N ILE A 215 2.89 11.00 -9.91
CA ILE A 215 4.08 10.67 -9.10
C ILE A 215 4.64 9.30 -9.50
N GLN A 216 3.79 8.28 -9.66
CA GLN A 216 4.24 6.95 -10.09
C GLN A 216 4.97 6.99 -11.44
N ARG A 217 4.40 7.74 -12.41
CA ARG A 217 5.04 7.93 -13.73
C ARG A 217 6.34 8.72 -13.64
N MET A 218 6.36 9.75 -12.81
CA MET A 218 7.54 10.58 -12.55
C MET A 218 8.69 9.75 -12.00
N ILE A 219 8.45 8.94 -10.95
CA ILE A 219 9.44 8.05 -10.35
C ILE A 219 9.99 7.07 -11.39
N CYS A 220 9.13 6.45 -12.20
CA CYS A 220 9.54 5.52 -13.26
C CYS A 220 10.44 6.23 -14.31
N ARG A 221 10.07 7.44 -14.74
CA ARG A 221 10.84 8.24 -15.69
C ARG A 221 12.25 8.57 -15.15
N TYR A 222 12.35 9.01 -13.89
CA TYR A 222 13.64 9.31 -13.28
C TYR A 222 14.49 8.06 -13.00
N ALA A 223 13.87 6.93 -12.69
CA ALA A 223 14.57 5.66 -12.58
C ALA A 223 15.23 5.25 -13.91
N ILE A 224 14.50 5.40 -15.03
CA ILE A 224 15.05 5.17 -16.37
C ILE A 224 16.18 6.18 -16.67
N LYS A 225 15.98 7.48 -16.42
CA LYS A 225 16.98 8.53 -16.62
C LYS A 225 18.26 8.27 -15.80
N ALA A 226 18.11 7.71 -14.60
CA ALA A 226 19.22 7.33 -13.72
C ALA A 226 19.89 5.98 -14.08
N GLY A 227 19.45 5.30 -15.14
CA GLY A 227 20.00 4.00 -15.55
C GLY A 227 19.73 2.88 -14.55
N ILE A 228 18.60 2.92 -13.83
CA ILE A 228 18.21 1.91 -12.85
C ILE A 228 17.38 0.85 -13.55
N ALA A 229 17.90 -0.38 -13.68
CA ALA A 229 17.23 -1.49 -14.35
C ALA A 229 16.03 -2.04 -13.54
N LYS A 230 16.05 -1.86 -12.22
CA LYS A 230 15.00 -2.33 -11.32
C LYS A 230 13.73 -1.47 -11.43
N LYS A 231 12.56 -2.09 -11.21
CA LYS A 231 11.30 -1.36 -11.18
C LYS A 231 11.17 -0.52 -9.90
N VAL A 232 11.35 0.78 -10.02
CA VAL A 232 11.19 1.71 -8.89
C VAL A 232 9.74 2.17 -8.76
N THR A 233 9.21 2.09 -7.55
CA THR A 233 7.84 2.51 -7.20
C THR A 233 7.87 3.30 -5.88
N PRO A 234 6.81 4.06 -5.54
CA PRO A 234 6.71 4.71 -4.23
C PRO A 234 6.91 3.74 -3.04
N HIS A 235 6.45 2.50 -3.17
CA HIS A 235 6.67 1.48 -2.15
C HIS A 235 8.15 1.08 -2.03
N VAL A 236 8.87 1.01 -3.15
CA VAL A 236 10.32 0.72 -3.14
C VAL A 236 11.09 1.85 -2.46
N LEU A 237 10.74 3.12 -2.69
CA LEU A 237 11.36 4.26 -1.99
C LEU A 237 11.09 4.23 -0.48
N ARG A 238 9.86 3.91 -0.07
CA ARG A 238 9.52 3.73 1.33
C ARG A 238 10.25 2.53 1.96
N HIS A 239 10.47 1.46 1.21
CA HIS A 239 11.29 0.33 1.64
C HIS A 239 12.77 0.73 1.74
N ALA A 240 13.28 1.54 0.81
CA ALA A 240 14.66 2.06 0.87
C ALA A 240 14.86 2.91 2.13
N PHE A 241 13.92 3.80 2.48
CA PHE A 241 13.93 4.54 3.73
C PHE A 241 13.98 3.63 4.96
N ALA A 242 13.10 2.62 5.04
CA ALA A 242 13.09 1.70 6.17
C ALA A 242 14.39 0.89 6.29
N THR A 243 14.93 0.46 5.15
CA THR A 243 16.20 -0.27 5.07
C THR A 243 17.39 0.60 5.48
N ASP A 244 17.37 1.88 5.08
CA ASP A 244 18.39 2.85 5.45
C ASP A 244 18.44 3.07 6.97
N LEU A 245 17.28 3.27 7.60
CA LEU A 245 17.19 3.37 9.06
C LEU A 245 17.74 2.13 9.76
N LEU A 246 17.36 0.93 9.33
CA LEU A 246 17.82 -0.32 9.92
C LEU A 246 19.33 -0.54 9.72
N LYS A 247 19.88 -0.20 8.55
CA LYS A 247 21.32 -0.28 8.28
C LYS A 247 22.13 0.68 9.17
N ASN A 248 21.54 1.82 9.51
CA ASN A 248 22.13 2.83 10.40
C ASN A 248 21.85 2.55 11.90
N GLY A 249 21.33 1.38 12.25
CA GLY A 249 21.20 0.93 13.63
C GLY A 249 19.86 1.19 14.31
N ALA A 250 18.86 1.69 13.60
CA ALA A 250 17.52 1.83 14.17
C ALA A 250 16.91 0.45 14.48
N ASP A 251 16.23 0.33 15.61
CA ASP A 251 15.50 -0.89 15.93
C ASP A 251 14.20 -1.02 15.11
N LEU A 252 13.75 -2.25 14.94
CA LEU A 252 12.60 -2.57 14.09
C LEU A 252 11.29 -1.93 14.58
N ARG A 253 11.11 -1.76 15.90
CA ARG A 253 9.90 -1.15 16.48
C ARG A 253 9.86 0.35 16.21
N SER A 254 10.99 1.04 16.32
CA SER A 254 11.13 2.45 15.96
C SER A 254 10.80 2.68 14.48
N VAL A 255 11.33 1.83 13.60
CA VAL A 255 11.02 1.90 12.17
C VAL A 255 9.53 1.64 11.90
N GLN A 256 8.90 0.69 12.61
CA GLN A 256 7.46 0.43 12.53
C GLN A 256 6.64 1.67 12.94
N ALA A 257 7.01 2.30 14.05
CA ALA A 257 6.32 3.48 14.57
C ALA A 257 6.39 4.64 13.57
N ILE A 258 7.59 4.96 13.06
CA ILE A 258 7.80 6.01 12.05
C ILE A 258 6.98 5.74 10.79
N LEU A 259 6.97 4.49 10.31
CA LEU A 259 6.19 4.11 9.13
C LEU A 259 4.69 4.04 9.39
N GLY A 260 4.23 3.93 10.62
CA GLY A 260 2.81 3.76 10.96
C GLY A 260 2.25 2.43 10.42
N HIS A 261 2.98 1.33 10.64
CA HIS A 261 2.50 -0.02 10.30
C HIS A 261 1.61 -0.55 11.43
N ALA A 262 0.35 -0.87 11.11
CA ALA A 262 -0.59 -1.42 12.07
C ALA A 262 -0.31 -2.89 12.43
N ASN A 263 0.42 -3.64 11.58
CA ASN A 263 0.76 -5.05 11.76
C ASN A 263 2.26 -5.28 11.65
N ILE A 264 2.77 -6.11 12.56
CA ILE A 264 4.18 -6.57 12.61
C ILE A 264 4.57 -7.30 11.32
N SER A 265 3.65 -8.07 10.72
CA SER A 265 3.91 -8.82 9.48
C SER A 265 4.36 -7.96 8.29
N THR A 266 3.98 -6.69 8.26
CA THR A 266 4.43 -5.76 7.20
C THR A 266 5.89 -5.35 7.38
N THR A 267 6.45 -5.54 8.55
CA THR A 267 7.83 -5.18 8.90
C THR A 267 8.73 -6.42 8.98
N GLN A 268 8.16 -7.62 9.05
CA GLN A 268 8.92 -8.90 8.98
C GLN A 268 9.73 -9.05 7.70
N ILE A 269 9.36 -8.34 6.64
CA ILE A 269 10.13 -8.25 5.38
C ILE A 269 11.57 -7.73 5.60
N TYR A 270 11.82 -7.06 6.73
CA TYR A 270 13.13 -6.48 7.08
C TYR A 270 13.95 -7.36 8.04
N THR A 271 13.46 -8.53 8.46
CA THR A 271 14.18 -9.40 9.41
C THR A 271 15.55 -9.84 8.92
N HIS A 272 15.72 -10.01 7.60
CA HIS A 272 17.03 -10.34 7.00
C HIS A 272 18.11 -9.27 7.26
N PHE A 273 17.72 -8.01 7.46
CA PHE A 273 18.66 -6.94 7.82
C PHE A 273 18.99 -6.94 9.31
N THR A 274 18.03 -7.38 10.12
CA THR A 274 18.19 -7.51 11.59
C THR A 274 19.21 -8.58 11.92
N ASP A 275 19.27 -9.71 11.17
CA ASP A 275 20.21 -10.79 11.41
C ASP A 275 21.67 -10.38 11.20
N LYS A 276 21.97 -9.57 10.16
CA LYS A 276 23.30 -8.98 9.99
C LYS A 276 23.64 -8.01 11.12
N HIS A 277 22.70 -7.17 11.50
CA HIS A 277 22.89 -6.23 12.60
C HIS A 277 23.01 -6.92 13.95
N LEU A 278 22.21 -7.96 14.24
CA LEU A 278 22.36 -8.80 15.42
C LEU A 278 23.75 -9.45 15.49
N LYS A 279 24.31 -9.85 14.34
CA LYS A 279 25.66 -10.40 14.28
C LYS A 279 26.74 -9.34 14.57
N GLU A 280 26.54 -8.09 14.12
CA GLU A 280 27.41 -6.96 14.43
C GLU A 280 27.29 -6.53 15.89
N VAL A 281 26.06 -6.40 16.40
CA VAL A 281 25.76 -6.14 17.82
C VAL A 281 26.38 -7.22 18.72
N HIS A 282 26.21 -8.51 18.37
CA HIS A 282 26.83 -9.59 19.11
C HIS A 282 28.36 -9.48 19.09
N LYS A 283 28.98 -9.17 17.94
CA LYS A 283 30.43 -8.98 17.87
C LYS A 283 30.91 -7.78 18.69
N THR A 284 30.15 -6.70 18.69
CA THR A 284 30.51 -5.43 19.35
C THR A 284 30.33 -5.50 20.86
N PHE A 285 29.27 -6.17 21.35
CA PHE A 285 28.88 -6.14 22.76
C PHE A 285 29.16 -7.42 23.53
N HIS A 286 29.35 -8.57 22.87
CA HIS A 286 29.53 -9.84 23.55
C HIS A 286 30.96 -10.10 24.00
N ARG A 287 31.98 -9.41 23.51
CA ARG A 287 33.42 -9.69 23.82
C ARG A 287 34.28 -8.50 24.22
N ASN A 288 33.73 -7.33 24.46
CA ASN A 288 34.52 -6.17 24.88
C ASN A 288 34.51 -5.86 26.37
N LYS A 289 34.40 -6.93 27.21
CA LYS A 289 34.75 -6.85 28.63
C LYS A 289 35.63 -8.04 29.00
N ARG A 290 36.89 -7.99 28.62
CA ARG A 290 38.02 -8.58 29.30
C ARG A 290 39.25 -7.76 28.99
#